data_bd54c10fb2cf280158aaf19b3e056775
#
_entry.id   bd54c10fb2cf280158aaf19b3e056775
#
_cell.length_a   1.000
_cell.length_b   1.000
_cell.length_c   1.000
_cell.angle_alpha   90.00
_cell.angle_beta   90.00
_cell.angle_gamma   90.00
#
_symmetry.space_group_name_H-M   'P 1'
#
loop_
_entity.id
_entity.type
_entity.pdbx_description
1 polymer ?
#
loop_
_entity_poly.entity_id
_entity_poly.type
_entity_poly.pdbx_seq_one_letter_code
_entity_poly.pdbx_strand_id
1 'polypeptide(L)'
;MTECTKRLVFPFFKDAQLTTDFTGGSITSDGGLLLVREFDERIGLSESFSKLIYDPRDPRFILHDQLVLIRQRLYQIVAGYEDANDATLLRKDPIFKAIAGRCPDSLDLGSQPTFSRLENRIQPGTIEDLGEEMVRAFIRSRLAPLTEITLDIDPSEARTYGQQELTSYNGHYDSYMYFPQFVCDAKTHFLLAAVLRPGKVSAAHGAVLLLSRIVGLLRAEWPNIKIYVRADSNFAEPHLLNWFEEEGIAYTVGIGQNKALEVLSAEFVKVVEARFEATGQSQRSFTSLSYQTQKTWAHPRRIVVKVEVTKLGTNVRYVVVTKGGRSQDLYEWYTERGGTIEDVIEQLKNGFEADRMSCHRFEANAFRLLLHSAAYNLMLLFREQIAVPELKNADIQTIRIKLIKVGGRVERTARRIWIRLSSSWPFAPFFRQAFARVLPSPSG
;
A
#
# COMPACT_ATOMS: atom_id res chain seq x y z
N MET A 1 34.82 -27.51 24.72
CA MET A 1 34.11 -27.18 25.95
C MET A 1 32.63 -27.30 25.67
N THR A 2 31.97 -28.32 26.17
CA THR A 2 30.52 -28.54 26.09
C THR A 2 29.86 -27.49 26.98
N GLU A 3 29.26 -26.46 26.39
CA GLU A 3 28.34 -25.56 27.09
C GLU A 3 27.20 -26.41 27.65
N CYS A 4 27.23 -26.63 28.97
CA CYS A 4 26.13 -27.23 29.67
C CYS A 4 24.93 -26.32 29.55
N THR A 5 24.00 -26.64 28.65
CA THR A 5 22.76 -25.89 28.44
C THR A 5 22.02 -25.86 29.79
N LYS A 6 22.09 -24.72 30.50
CA LYS A 6 21.39 -24.53 31.76
C LYS A 6 19.90 -24.68 31.50
N ARG A 7 19.30 -25.72 32.02
CA ARG A 7 17.85 -25.89 32.07
C ARG A 7 17.25 -24.83 32.97
N LEU A 8 16.20 -24.16 32.48
CA LEU A 8 15.46 -23.16 33.24
C LEU A 8 14.19 -23.82 33.78
N VAL A 9 13.99 -23.77 35.09
CA VAL A 9 12.86 -24.39 35.80
C VAL A 9 11.87 -23.31 36.21
N PHE A 10 10.59 -23.51 35.90
CA PHE A 10 9.51 -22.59 36.24
C PHE A 10 8.68 -23.17 37.40
N PRO A 11 8.70 -22.54 38.59
CA PRO A 11 8.06 -23.09 39.80
C PRO A 11 6.54 -22.86 39.86
N PHE A 12 5.95 -22.09 38.93
CA PHE A 12 4.52 -21.80 38.99
C PHE A 12 3.63 -22.99 38.61
N PHE A 13 4.17 -23.99 37.91
CA PHE A 13 3.42 -25.18 37.52
C PHE A 13 3.61 -26.28 38.62
N LYS A 14 2.49 -26.69 39.24
CA LYS A 14 2.53 -27.53 40.43
C LYS A 14 2.45 -29.03 40.14
N ASP A 15 1.85 -29.42 39.00
CA ASP A 15 1.56 -30.82 38.68
C ASP A 15 2.79 -31.57 38.13
N ALA A 16 3.76 -30.84 37.60
CA ALA A 16 5.02 -31.37 37.08
C ALA A 16 6.10 -30.28 37.06
N GLN A 17 7.37 -30.69 36.98
CA GLN A 17 8.48 -29.75 36.83
C GLN A 17 8.49 -29.18 35.40
N LEU A 18 8.08 -27.92 35.22
CA LEU A 18 8.15 -27.22 33.95
C LEU A 18 9.58 -26.72 33.69
N THR A 19 10.20 -27.24 32.66
CA THR A 19 11.60 -26.96 32.31
C THR A 19 11.72 -26.54 30.88
N THR A 20 12.60 -25.57 30.58
CA THR A 20 12.94 -25.15 29.19
C THR A 20 14.45 -25.12 28.99
N ASP A 21 14.88 -25.32 27.77
CA ASP A 21 16.25 -25.15 27.30
C ASP A 21 16.28 -24.69 25.84
N PHE A 22 17.47 -24.48 25.28
CA PHE A 22 17.67 -24.05 23.88
C PHE A 22 18.16 -25.20 22.99
N THR A 23 17.68 -26.41 23.20
CA THR A 23 18.05 -27.60 22.40
C THR A 23 17.02 -27.97 21.32
N GLY A 24 16.00 -27.13 21.08
CA GLY A 24 14.91 -27.39 20.17
C GLY A 24 15.30 -27.49 18.68
N GLY A 25 16.55 -27.15 18.34
CA GLY A 25 17.04 -27.16 16.95
C GLY A 25 16.72 -25.89 16.17
N SER A 26 16.73 -26.00 14.85
CA SER A 26 16.50 -24.88 13.94
C SER A 26 15.00 -24.65 13.79
N ILE A 27 14.47 -23.63 14.45
CA ILE A 27 13.03 -23.30 14.49
C ILE A 27 12.80 -21.91 13.91
N THR A 28 11.69 -21.75 13.21
CA THR A 28 11.16 -20.46 12.73
C THR A 28 9.76 -20.21 13.29
N SER A 29 9.35 -18.96 13.42
CA SER A 29 7.97 -18.56 13.70
C SER A 29 7.16 -18.23 12.44
N ASP A 30 7.80 -18.16 11.28
CA ASP A 30 7.27 -17.56 10.04
C ASP A 30 7.18 -18.57 8.88
N GLY A 31 6.87 -19.82 9.19
CA GLY A 31 6.82 -20.92 8.21
C GLY A 31 5.87 -20.70 7.04
N GLY A 32 4.86 -19.86 7.20
CA GLY A 32 3.91 -19.52 6.15
C GLY A 32 4.46 -18.61 5.06
N LEU A 33 5.62 -17.97 5.26
CA LEU A 33 6.30 -17.22 4.21
C LEU A 33 6.62 -18.04 2.96
N LEU A 34 6.67 -19.36 3.07
CA LEU A 34 6.81 -20.24 1.91
C LEU A 34 5.72 -20.05 0.88
N LEU A 35 4.47 -19.85 1.32
CA LEU A 35 3.33 -19.60 0.42
C LEU A 35 3.51 -18.28 -0.33
N VAL A 36 3.90 -17.23 0.39
CA VAL A 36 4.14 -15.91 -0.20
C VAL A 36 5.32 -15.95 -1.17
N ARG A 37 6.39 -16.67 -0.80
CA ARG A 37 7.56 -16.82 -1.68
C ARG A 37 7.25 -17.56 -2.97
N GLU A 38 6.47 -18.64 -2.90
CA GLU A 38 6.02 -19.39 -4.08
C GLU A 38 5.14 -18.52 -4.97
N PHE A 39 4.24 -17.75 -4.37
CA PHE A 39 3.41 -16.79 -5.10
C PHE A 39 4.24 -15.71 -5.78
N ASP A 40 5.21 -15.11 -5.08
CA ASP A 40 6.11 -14.09 -5.63
C ASP A 40 6.98 -14.64 -6.77
N GLU A 41 7.43 -15.90 -6.70
CA GLU A 41 8.14 -16.54 -7.80
C GLU A 41 7.33 -16.51 -9.10
N ARG A 42 6.03 -16.68 -8.99
CA ARG A 42 5.10 -16.73 -10.11
C ARG A 42 4.79 -15.35 -10.70
N ILE A 43 4.63 -14.32 -9.85
CA ILE A 43 4.33 -12.96 -10.30
C ILE A 43 5.59 -12.14 -10.61
N GLY A 44 6.75 -12.56 -10.12
CA GLY A 44 8.05 -11.97 -10.38
C GLY A 44 8.30 -10.59 -9.76
N LEU A 45 7.57 -10.20 -8.69
CA LEU A 45 7.65 -8.85 -8.14
C LEU A 45 9.02 -8.58 -7.52
N SER A 46 9.53 -9.46 -6.65
CA SER A 46 10.86 -9.27 -6.04
C SER A 46 11.99 -9.29 -7.07
N GLU A 47 11.84 -10.11 -8.11
CA GLU A 47 12.83 -10.21 -9.18
C GLU A 47 12.87 -8.95 -10.03
N SER A 48 11.72 -8.43 -10.46
CA SER A 48 11.63 -7.19 -11.25
C SER A 48 12.20 -5.99 -10.48
N PHE A 49 11.85 -5.85 -9.19
CA PHE A 49 12.43 -4.83 -8.33
C PHE A 49 13.96 -4.94 -8.23
N SER A 50 14.49 -6.15 -8.06
CA SER A 50 15.93 -6.35 -7.94
C SER A 50 16.71 -5.97 -9.20
N LYS A 51 16.13 -6.20 -10.39
CA LYS A 51 16.74 -5.90 -11.69
C LYS A 51 16.83 -4.40 -11.98
N LEU A 52 15.93 -3.59 -11.42
CA LEU A 52 15.92 -2.15 -11.61
C LEU A 52 16.93 -1.41 -10.73
N ILE A 53 17.47 -2.07 -9.71
CA ILE A 53 18.41 -1.45 -8.78
C ILE A 53 19.84 -1.75 -9.25
N TYR A 54 20.53 -0.71 -9.74
CA TYR A 54 21.92 -0.83 -10.13
C TYR A 54 22.81 -1.23 -8.94
N ASP A 55 23.65 -2.24 -9.13
CA ASP A 55 24.61 -2.71 -8.13
C ASP A 55 26.05 -2.35 -8.55
N PRO A 56 26.66 -1.32 -7.96
CA PRO A 56 28.01 -0.88 -8.29
C PRO A 56 29.10 -1.76 -7.66
N ARG A 57 28.74 -2.77 -6.87
CA ARG A 57 29.73 -3.62 -6.16
C ARG A 57 30.43 -4.56 -7.12
N ASP A 58 31.71 -4.81 -6.85
CA ASP A 58 32.48 -5.82 -7.62
C ASP A 58 31.88 -7.22 -7.37
N PRO A 59 31.44 -7.93 -8.43
CA PRO A 59 30.79 -9.25 -8.32
C PRO A 59 31.60 -10.27 -7.52
N ARG A 60 32.95 -10.17 -7.53
CA ARG A 60 33.85 -11.09 -6.81
C ARG A 60 33.73 -11.01 -5.29
N PHE A 61 33.24 -9.87 -4.77
CA PHE A 61 33.14 -9.61 -3.34
C PHE A 61 31.69 -9.49 -2.85
N ILE A 62 30.71 -9.83 -3.70
CA ILE A 62 29.29 -9.80 -3.32
C ILE A 62 28.95 -11.05 -2.51
N LEU A 63 28.74 -10.89 -1.21
CA LEU A 63 28.25 -11.95 -0.33
C LEU A 63 26.73 -12.14 -0.47
N HIS A 64 26.00 -11.05 -0.64
CA HIS A 64 24.54 -11.05 -0.83
C HIS A 64 24.24 -10.30 -2.13
N ASP A 65 23.76 -11.03 -3.14
CA ASP A 65 23.32 -10.41 -4.38
C ASP A 65 22.05 -9.55 -4.17
N GLN A 66 21.73 -8.77 -5.19
CA GLN A 66 20.63 -7.81 -5.10
C GLN A 66 19.29 -8.48 -4.87
N LEU A 67 19.02 -9.61 -5.51
CA LEU A 67 17.76 -10.34 -5.37
C LEU A 67 17.58 -10.90 -3.96
N VAL A 68 18.67 -11.47 -3.38
CA VAL A 68 18.66 -11.94 -1.97
C VAL A 68 18.31 -10.80 -1.02
N LEU A 69 18.90 -9.62 -1.21
CA LEU A 69 18.62 -8.46 -0.35
C LEU A 69 17.18 -7.97 -0.49
N ILE A 70 16.68 -7.85 -1.72
CA ILE A 70 15.30 -7.42 -1.96
C ILE A 70 14.30 -8.43 -1.39
N ARG A 71 14.49 -9.73 -1.63
CA ARG A 71 13.64 -10.78 -1.06
C ARG A 71 13.67 -10.77 0.46
N GLN A 72 14.85 -10.72 1.06
CA GLN A 72 14.96 -10.65 2.51
C GLN A 72 14.16 -9.48 3.07
N ARG A 73 14.35 -8.26 2.52
CA ARG A 73 13.69 -7.06 3.04
C ARG A 73 12.18 -7.08 2.80
N LEU A 74 11.75 -7.45 1.59
CA LEU A 74 10.34 -7.52 1.23
C LEU A 74 9.58 -8.51 2.14
N TYR A 75 10.13 -9.70 2.36
CA TYR A 75 9.47 -10.72 3.17
C TYR A 75 9.54 -10.41 4.68
N GLN A 76 10.55 -9.68 5.15
CA GLN A 76 10.54 -9.14 6.50
C GLN A 76 9.35 -8.20 6.72
N ILE A 77 9.15 -7.25 5.79
CA ILE A 77 8.01 -6.32 5.85
C ILE A 77 6.68 -7.09 5.77
N VAL A 78 6.57 -8.06 4.87
CA VAL A 78 5.39 -8.95 4.76
C VAL A 78 5.11 -9.66 6.08
N ALA A 79 6.13 -10.15 6.77
CA ALA A 79 5.99 -10.85 8.05
C ALA A 79 5.74 -9.91 9.25
N GLY A 80 5.78 -8.58 9.05
CA GLY A 80 5.57 -7.59 10.11
C GLY A 80 6.85 -7.20 10.86
N TYR A 81 8.00 -7.33 10.20
CA TYR A 81 9.30 -6.85 10.67
C TYR A 81 9.70 -5.65 9.81
N GLU A 82 9.09 -4.53 10.10
CA GLU A 82 9.18 -3.31 9.27
C GLU A 82 10.49 -2.54 9.43
N ASP A 83 11.20 -2.72 10.56
CA ASP A 83 12.46 -2.03 10.79
C ASP A 83 13.65 -2.79 10.15
N ALA A 84 14.58 -2.05 9.56
CA ALA A 84 15.82 -2.63 9.06
C ALA A 84 16.69 -3.25 10.16
N ASN A 85 16.52 -2.84 11.43
CA ASN A 85 17.20 -3.42 12.57
C ASN A 85 16.86 -4.91 12.80
N ASP A 86 15.62 -5.30 12.48
CA ASP A 86 15.15 -6.69 12.58
C ASP A 86 16.00 -7.64 11.72
N ALA A 87 16.56 -7.15 10.63
CA ALA A 87 17.43 -7.93 9.76
C ALA A 87 18.63 -8.52 10.51
N THR A 88 19.14 -7.83 11.54
CA THR A 88 20.28 -8.33 12.35
C THR A 88 19.92 -9.58 13.15
N LEU A 89 18.68 -9.69 13.60
CA LEU A 89 18.18 -10.86 14.31
C LEU A 89 17.74 -11.96 13.34
N LEU A 90 16.98 -11.60 12.32
CA LEU A 90 16.34 -12.52 11.37
C LEU A 90 17.31 -13.12 10.34
N ARG A 91 18.51 -12.54 10.16
CA ARG A 91 19.51 -13.08 9.20
C ARG A 91 19.89 -14.53 9.45
N LYS A 92 19.70 -15.01 10.69
CA LYS A 92 20.00 -16.40 11.11
C LYS A 92 18.81 -17.33 10.95
N ASP A 93 17.60 -16.79 10.85
CA ASP A 93 16.40 -17.60 10.78
C ASP A 93 16.41 -18.49 9.51
N PRO A 94 16.17 -19.80 9.65
CA PRO A 94 16.29 -20.74 8.56
C PRO A 94 15.24 -20.53 7.46
N ILE A 95 14.04 -20.01 7.80
CA ILE A 95 13.02 -19.75 6.79
C ILE A 95 13.35 -18.51 5.96
N PHE A 96 13.87 -17.44 6.57
CA PHE A 96 14.31 -16.26 5.84
C PHE A 96 15.46 -16.59 4.88
N LYS A 97 16.37 -17.50 5.25
CA LYS A 97 17.40 -18.00 4.31
C LYS A 97 16.75 -18.73 3.13
N ALA A 98 15.82 -19.65 3.39
CA ALA A 98 15.15 -20.43 2.37
C ALA A 98 14.36 -19.55 1.37
N ILE A 99 13.53 -18.62 1.87
CA ILE A 99 12.74 -17.74 1.00
C ILE A 99 13.59 -16.71 0.25
N ALA A 100 14.78 -16.36 0.77
CA ALA A 100 15.74 -15.55 0.04
C ALA A 100 16.50 -16.35 -1.06
N GLY A 101 16.24 -17.67 -1.19
CA GLY A 101 16.89 -18.55 -2.16
C GLY A 101 18.20 -19.16 -1.67
N ARG A 102 18.42 -19.20 -0.34
CA ARG A 102 19.63 -19.78 0.27
C ARG A 102 19.30 -21.02 1.09
N CYS A 103 20.31 -21.87 1.25
CA CYS A 103 20.17 -23.03 2.12
C CYS A 103 19.99 -22.59 3.59
N PRO A 104 19.06 -23.18 4.37
CA PRO A 104 18.82 -22.82 5.76
C PRO A 104 20.03 -22.85 6.68
N ASP A 105 20.99 -23.74 6.42
CA ASP A 105 22.24 -23.89 7.15
C ASP A 105 23.44 -23.13 6.52
N SER A 106 23.19 -22.32 5.47
CA SER A 106 24.20 -21.48 4.84
C SER A 106 24.59 -20.29 5.72
N LEU A 107 25.52 -19.46 5.21
CA LEU A 107 25.91 -18.20 5.84
C LEU A 107 24.70 -17.32 6.16
N ASP A 108 24.83 -16.47 7.14
CA ASP A 108 23.81 -15.50 7.55
C ASP A 108 23.43 -14.59 6.37
N LEU A 109 22.20 -14.12 6.35
CA LEU A 109 21.70 -13.11 5.41
C LEU A 109 22.24 -11.70 5.74
N GLY A 110 21.79 -10.70 4.98
CA GLY A 110 22.14 -9.29 5.18
C GLY A 110 21.76 -8.79 6.56
N SER A 111 22.66 -8.06 7.20
CA SER A 111 22.43 -7.37 8.48
C SER A 111 21.91 -5.94 8.25
N GLN A 112 21.47 -5.25 9.32
CA GLN A 112 21.03 -3.86 9.26
C GLN A 112 22.04 -2.92 8.55
N PRO A 113 23.36 -2.95 8.81
CA PRO A 113 24.31 -2.12 8.05
C PRO A 113 24.36 -2.44 6.54
N THR A 114 24.02 -3.68 6.16
CA THR A 114 23.93 -4.05 4.74
C THR A 114 22.74 -3.36 4.07
N PHE A 115 21.60 -3.32 4.75
CA PHE A 115 20.41 -2.61 4.26
C PHE A 115 20.60 -1.10 4.28
N SER A 116 21.22 -0.55 5.30
CA SER A 116 21.55 0.88 5.31
C SER A 116 22.42 1.27 4.11
N ARG A 117 23.42 0.45 3.72
CA ARG A 117 24.21 0.70 2.51
C ARG A 117 23.38 0.54 1.23
N LEU A 118 22.46 -0.42 1.17
CA LEU A 118 21.53 -0.57 0.04
C LEU A 118 20.66 0.67 -0.11
N GLU A 119 19.97 1.08 0.94
CA GLU A 119 19.07 2.23 0.95
C GLU A 119 19.81 3.54 0.58
N ASN A 120 21.02 3.75 1.13
CA ASN A 120 21.79 4.97 0.87
C ASN A 120 22.44 5.04 -0.52
N ARG A 121 22.49 3.97 -1.30
CA ARG A 121 23.02 4.01 -2.68
C ARG A 121 21.94 4.22 -3.74
N ILE A 122 20.65 4.18 -3.36
CA ILE A 122 19.54 4.38 -4.29
C ILE A 122 19.62 5.79 -4.90
N GLN A 123 19.37 5.86 -6.20
CA GLN A 123 19.37 7.11 -6.97
C GLN A 123 17.94 7.51 -7.33
N PRO A 124 17.69 8.81 -7.60
CA PRO A 124 16.35 9.29 -7.98
C PRO A 124 15.74 8.53 -9.17
N GLY A 125 16.49 8.26 -10.23
CA GLY A 125 16.02 7.49 -11.38
C GLY A 125 15.56 6.07 -11.02
N THR A 126 16.23 5.41 -10.09
CA THR A 126 15.81 4.09 -9.59
C THR A 126 14.45 4.17 -8.88
N ILE A 127 14.17 5.26 -8.15
CA ILE A 127 12.86 5.48 -7.50
C ILE A 127 11.76 5.60 -8.55
N GLU A 128 12.02 6.31 -9.64
CA GLU A 128 11.08 6.45 -10.76
C GLU A 128 10.82 5.10 -11.44
N ASP A 129 11.87 4.35 -11.78
CA ASP A 129 11.76 3.02 -12.40
C ASP A 129 10.97 2.02 -11.53
N LEU A 130 11.22 2.02 -10.21
CA LEU A 130 10.47 1.18 -9.26
C LEU A 130 9.02 1.62 -9.13
N GLY A 131 8.75 2.93 -9.19
CA GLY A 131 7.39 3.49 -9.22
C GLY A 131 6.62 3.03 -10.46
N GLU A 132 7.24 3.07 -11.65
CA GLU A 132 6.64 2.55 -12.87
C GLU A 132 6.43 1.03 -12.82
N GLU A 133 7.35 0.30 -12.19
CA GLU A 133 7.22 -1.15 -12.01
C GLU A 133 5.98 -1.54 -11.18
N MET A 134 5.55 -0.70 -10.24
CA MET A 134 4.27 -0.91 -9.53
C MET A 134 3.09 -0.93 -10.50
N VAL A 135 3.05 0.00 -11.47
CA VAL A 135 2.00 0.03 -12.49
C VAL A 135 2.11 -1.18 -13.42
N ARG A 136 3.33 -1.56 -13.84
CA ARG A 136 3.54 -2.77 -14.67
C ARG A 136 3.15 -4.04 -13.92
N ALA A 137 3.40 -4.13 -12.62
CA ALA A 137 2.95 -5.25 -11.78
C ALA A 137 1.41 -5.33 -11.71
N PHE A 138 0.73 -4.17 -11.59
CA PHE A 138 -0.72 -4.12 -11.71
C PHE A 138 -1.20 -4.67 -13.07
N ILE A 139 -0.64 -4.20 -14.16
CA ILE A 139 -0.99 -4.64 -15.51
C ILE A 139 -0.83 -6.15 -15.65
N ARG A 140 0.33 -6.69 -15.28
CA ARG A 140 0.61 -8.14 -15.33
C ARG A 140 -0.30 -8.98 -14.45
N SER A 141 -0.84 -8.41 -13.37
CA SER A 141 -1.76 -9.12 -12.48
C SER A 141 -3.18 -9.26 -13.05
N ARG A 142 -3.51 -8.57 -14.15
CA ARG A 142 -4.84 -8.62 -14.75
C ARG A 142 -4.97 -9.80 -15.70
N LEU A 143 -6.03 -10.60 -15.50
CA LEU A 143 -6.31 -11.79 -16.33
C LEU A 143 -6.88 -11.43 -17.71
N ALA A 144 -7.43 -10.23 -17.86
CA ALA A 144 -8.01 -9.73 -19.09
C ALA A 144 -7.77 -8.22 -19.22
N PRO A 145 -7.75 -7.67 -20.45
CA PRO A 145 -7.66 -6.23 -20.67
C PRO A 145 -8.77 -5.47 -19.95
N LEU A 146 -8.40 -4.36 -19.30
CA LEU A 146 -9.37 -3.48 -18.68
C LEU A 146 -9.99 -2.54 -19.70
N THR A 147 -11.32 -2.38 -19.64
CA THR A 147 -12.06 -1.39 -20.43
C THR A 147 -12.16 -0.04 -19.73
N GLU A 148 -12.07 -0.05 -18.39
CA GLU A 148 -12.10 1.16 -17.57
C GLU A 148 -11.34 0.95 -16.26
N ILE A 149 -10.86 2.05 -15.69
CA ILE A 149 -10.22 2.09 -14.37
C ILE A 149 -10.60 3.39 -13.65
N THR A 150 -10.78 3.32 -12.35
CA THR A 150 -10.95 4.49 -11.48
C THR A 150 -9.73 4.62 -10.58
N LEU A 151 -9.07 5.75 -10.67
CA LEU A 151 -7.90 6.10 -9.87
C LEU A 151 -8.33 7.02 -8.72
N ASP A 152 -8.12 6.57 -7.49
CA ASP A 152 -8.24 7.41 -6.31
C ASP A 152 -6.87 7.96 -5.96
N ILE A 153 -6.79 9.27 -5.72
CA ILE A 153 -5.56 9.96 -5.35
C ILE A 153 -5.74 10.70 -4.03
N ASP A 154 -4.80 10.52 -3.12
CA ASP A 154 -4.78 11.22 -1.84
C ASP A 154 -3.35 11.29 -1.26
N PRO A 155 -2.96 12.36 -0.59
CA PRO A 155 -1.74 12.41 0.20
C PRO A 155 -2.02 11.99 1.65
N SER A 156 -0.94 11.65 2.36
CA SER A 156 -1.03 11.44 3.80
C SER A 156 0.23 11.95 4.50
N GLU A 157 0.14 12.24 5.79
CA GLU A 157 1.30 12.59 6.59
C GLU A 157 2.21 11.37 6.83
N ALA A 158 3.53 11.60 6.82
CA ALA A 158 4.53 10.68 7.34
C ALA A 158 5.46 11.47 8.27
N ARG A 159 5.27 11.34 9.57
CA ARG A 159 5.98 12.14 10.59
C ARG A 159 7.45 11.81 10.62
N THR A 160 8.26 12.84 10.86
CA THR A 160 9.72 12.73 11.00
C THR A 160 10.16 13.26 12.35
N TYR A 161 11.15 12.63 12.94
CA TYR A 161 11.58 12.91 14.31
C TYR A 161 13.05 13.37 14.41
N GLY A 162 13.67 13.67 13.28
CA GLY A 162 15.05 14.08 13.20
C GLY A 162 15.29 15.08 12.07
N GLN A 163 16.55 15.34 11.77
CA GLN A 163 16.98 16.24 10.68
C GLN A 163 17.12 15.43 9.38
N GLN A 164 16.02 14.90 8.87
CA GLN A 164 16.01 14.22 7.58
C GLN A 164 16.00 15.27 6.44
N GLU A 165 16.62 14.93 5.31
CA GLU A 165 16.61 15.76 4.12
C GLU A 165 15.18 16.04 3.65
N LEU A 166 14.88 17.27 3.27
CA LEU A 166 13.58 17.72 2.74
C LEU A 166 12.39 17.56 3.70
N THR A 167 12.62 17.20 4.96
CA THR A 167 11.56 17.28 5.98
C THR A 167 11.14 18.73 6.19
N SER A 168 9.89 18.99 6.47
CA SER A 168 9.38 20.33 6.70
C SER A 168 8.28 20.33 7.74
N TYR A 169 8.20 21.39 8.54
CA TYR A 169 7.07 21.61 9.42
C TYR A 169 5.82 21.94 8.61
N ASN A 170 4.74 21.23 8.89
CA ASN A 170 3.42 21.45 8.29
C ASN A 170 2.44 21.92 9.36
N GLY A 171 1.96 23.17 9.25
CA GLY A 171 1.09 23.79 10.25
C GLY A 171 -0.30 23.19 10.34
N HIS A 172 -0.76 22.48 9.31
CA HIS A 172 -2.06 21.79 9.35
C HIS A 172 -2.01 20.54 10.26
N TYR A 173 -0.88 19.80 10.20
CA TYR A 173 -0.65 18.59 10.98
C TYR A 173 0.14 18.83 12.27
N ASP A 174 0.61 20.08 12.50
CA ASP A 174 1.44 20.47 13.65
C ASP A 174 2.63 19.53 13.86
N SER A 175 3.34 19.20 12.78
CA SER A 175 4.46 18.25 12.82
C SER A 175 5.49 18.49 11.72
N TYR A 176 6.75 18.09 11.98
CA TYR A 176 7.72 17.87 10.92
C TYR A 176 7.41 16.57 10.21
N MET A 177 7.33 16.60 8.88
CA MET A 177 6.85 15.46 8.13
C MET A 177 7.33 15.46 6.67
N TYR A 178 7.15 14.33 6.02
CA TYR A 178 6.97 14.21 4.59
C TYR A 178 5.47 14.13 4.27
N PHE A 179 5.13 14.40 3.02
CA PHE A 179 3.75 14.37 2.56
C PHE A 179 3.60 13.45 1.33
N PRO A 180 3.78 12.13 1.52
CA PRO A 180 3.67 11.16 0.45
C PRO A 180 2.31 11.22 -0.23
N GLN A 181 2.30 10.96 -1.55
CA GLN A 181 1.12 10.91 -2.38
C GLN A 181 0.88 9.48 -2.85
N PHE A 182 -0.34 9.04 -2.74
CA PHE A 182 -0.77 7.70 -3.10
C PHE A 182 -1.79 7.74 -4.24
N VAL A 183 -1.72 6.74 -5.14
CA VAL A 183 -2.73 6.51 -6.18
C VAL A 183 -3.07 5.03 -6.18
N CYS A 184 -4.34 4.68 -6.05
CA CYS A 184 -4.78 3.30 -6.11
C CYS A 184 -5.90 3.08 -7.16
N ASP A 185 -6.04 1.83 -7.61
CA ASP A 185 -7.23 1.38 -8.33
C ASP A 185 -8.39 1.22 -7.35
N ALA A 186 -9.45 1.96 -7.56
CA ALA A 186 -10.62 1.98 -6.68
C ALA A 186 -11.32 0.61 -6.55
N LYS A 187 -11.19 -0.25 -7.54
CA LYS A 187 -11.86 -1.55 -7.57
C LYS A 187 -11.12 -2.63 -6.81
N THR A 188 -9.79 -2.65 -6.94
CA THR A 188 -8.96 -3.72 -6.37
C THR A 188 -8.15 -3.26 -5.17
N HIS A 189 -8.14 -1.97 -4.87
CA HIS A 189 -7.29 -1.34 -3.86
C HIS A 189 -5.78 -1.49 -4.13
N PHE A 190 -5.41 -1.91 -5.36
CA PHE A 190 -4.01 -2.03 -5.74
C PHE A 190 -3.35 -0.65 -5.79
N LEU A 191 -2.25 -0.50 -5.09
CA LEU A 191 -1.51 0.74 -5.03
C LEU A 191 -0.64 0.90 -6.27
N LEU A 192 -1.04 1.79 -7.18
CA LEU A 192 -0.34 2.08 -8.43
C LEU A 192 0.86 3.00 -8.21
N ALA A 193 0.78 3.88 -7.22
CA ALA A 193 1.89 4.77 -6.88
C ALA A 193 1.92 5.14 -5.40
N ALA A 194 3.14 5.28 -4.88
CA ALA A 194 3.47 5.87 -3.59
C ALA A 194 4.71 6.75 -3.77
N VAL A 195 4.53 8.06 -3.79
CA VAL A 195 5.60 9.03 -4.06
C VAL A 195 5.88 9.85 -2.82
N LEU A 196 7.10 9.74 -2.27
CA LEU A 196 7.53 10.57 -1.16
C LEU A 196 7.69 12.02 -1.63
N ARG A 197 7.22 12.98 -0.84
CA ARG A 197 7.29 14.42 -1.15
C ARG A 197 7.66 15.21 0.11
N PRO A 198 8.28 16.39 -0.05
CA PRO A 198 8.52 17.30 1.08
C PRO A 198 7.23 17.68 1.82
N GLY A 199 7.31 17.95 3.12
CA GLY A 199 6.13 18.18 3.96
C GLY A 199 5.34 19.48 3.68
N LYS A 200 5.92 20.44 2.96
CA LYS A 200 5.29 21.77 2.66
C LYS A 200 4.61 21.83 1.29
N VAL A 201 4.68 20.80 0.47
CA VAL A 201 4.06 20.84 -0.85
C VAL A 201 2.53 20.78 -0.75
N SER A 202 1.83 21.37 -1.72
CA SER A 202 0.36 21.21 -1.82
C SER A 202 -0.01 19.77 -2.17
N ALA A 203 -1.25 19.38 -1.87
CA ALA A 203 -1.74 18.04 -2.20
C ALA A 203 -1.61 17.75 -3.71
N ALA A 204 -1.98 18.70 -4.57
CA ALA A 204 -1.93 18.55 -6.03
C ALA A 204 -0.52 18.71 -6.64
N HIS A 205 0.49 19.12 -5.84
CA HIS A 205 1.85 19.29 -6.35
C HIS A 205 2.40 17.98 -6.94
N GLY A 206 2.83 18.02 -8.19
CA GLY A 206 3.35 16.86 -8.92
C GLY A 206 2.29 15.86 -9.40
N ALA A 207 0.99 16.08 -9.12
CA ALA A 207 -0.08 15.16 -9.49
C ALA A 207 -0.18 14.92 -11.01
N VAL A 208 -0.03 15.97 -11.82
CA VAL A 208 -0.03 15.86 -13.31
C VAL A 208 1.10 14.93 -13.76
N LEU A 209 2.32 15.16 -13.30
CA LEU A 209 3.48 14.33 -13.67
C LEU A 209 3.30 12.87 -13.26
N LEU A 210 2.80 12.63 -12.04
CA LEU A 210 2.55 11.29 -11.53
C LEU A 210 1.46 10.58 -12.34
N LEU A 211 0.32 11.24 -12.52
CA LEU A 211 -0.81 10.64 -13.23
C LEU A 211 -0.51 10.47 -14.72
N SER A 212 0.25 11.37 -15.37
CA SER A 212 0.63 11.20 -16.78
C SER A 212 1.47 9.95 -17.02
N ARG A 213 2.39 9.61 -16.08
CA ARG A 213 3.16 8.36 -16.15
C ARG A 213 2.26 7.13 -16.00
N ILE A 214 1.36 7.13 -15.01
CA ILE A 214 0.40 6.03 -14.81
C ILE A 214 -0.50 5.85 -16.03
N VAL A 215 -1.11 6.95 -16.50
CA VAL A 215 -1.99 6.96 -17.69
C VAL A 215 -1.25 6.49 -18.92
N GLY A 216 -0.01 6.96 -19.12
CA GLY A 216 0.84 6.54 -20.24
C GLY A 216 1.08 5.03 -20.27
N LEU A 217 1.43 4.43 -19.13
CA LEU A 217 1.64 2.97 -19.01
C LEU A 217 0.35 2.19 -19.22
N LEU A 218 -0.77 2.65 -18.64
CA LEU A 218 -2.07 2.00 -18.80
C LEU A 218 -2.54 2.02 -20.25
N ARG A 219 -2.40 3.16 -20.96
CA ARG A 219 -2.79 3.31 -22.36
C ARG A 219 -1.83 2.60 -23.33
N ALA A 220 -0.56 2.46 -22.96
CA ALA A 220 0.36 1.66 -23.76
C ALA A 220 -0.04 0.18 -23.80
N GLU A 221 -0.59 -0.34 -22.70
CA GLU A 221 -1.11 -1.70 -22.65
C GLU A 221 -2.55 -1.82 -23.15
N TRP A 222 -3.41 -0.88 -22.75
CA TRP A 222 -4.84 -0.85 -23.11
C TRP A 222 -5.21 0.48 -23.78
N PRO A 223 -5.01 0.64 -25.10
CA PRO A 223 -5.15 1.94 -25.78
C PRO A 223 -6.52 2.61 -25.65
N ASN A 224 -7.58 1.82 -25.46
CA ASN A 224 -8.96 2.32 -25.38
C ASN A 224 -9.51 2.36 -23.93
N ILE A 225 -8.65 2.23 -22.91
CA ILE A 225 -9.09 2.23 -21.53
C ILE A 225 -9.70 3.59 -21.15
N LYS A 226 -10.89 3.56 -20.57
CA LYS A 226 -11.52 4.75 -19.96
C LYS A 226 -10.96 4.96 -18.58
N ILE A 227 -10.43 6.15 -18.34
CA ILE A 227 -9.81 6.48 -17.05
C ILE A 227 -10.69 7.50 -16.34
N TYR A 228 -10.97 7.21 -15.08
CA TYR A 228 -11.69 8.08 -14.16
C TYR A 228 -10.76 8.44 -13.00
N VAL A 229 -10.89 9.67 -12.48
CA VAL A 229 -10.12 10.09 -11.27
C VAL A 229 -11.08 10.61 -10.21
N ARG A 230 -10.83 10.23 -8.96
CA ARG A 230 -11.51 10.81 -7.80
C ARG A 230 -10.47 11.40 -6.85
N ALA A 231 -10.71 12.63 -6.40
CA ALA A 231 -9.80 13.34 -5.51
C ALA A 231 -10.55 14.26 -4.53
N ASP A 232 -9.92 14.62 -3.43
CA ASP A 232 -10.48 15.58 -2.49
C ASP A 232 -10.40 17.02 -3.02
N SER A 233 -10.85 17.98 -2.20
CA SER A 233 -10.89 19.40 -2.58
C SER A 233 -9.51 20.05 -2.74
N ASN A 234 -8.46 19.46 -2.21
CA ASN A 234 -7.10 19.96 -2.35
C ASN A 234 -6.52 19.71 -3.75
N PHE A 235 -7.19 18.90 -4.56
CA PHE A 235 -6.85 18.64 -5.98
C PHE A 235 -7.68 19.49 -6.97
N ALA A 236 -8.54 20.39 -6.51
CA ALA A 236 -9.33 21.26 -7.39
C ALA A 236 -8.48 22.39 -8.02
N GLU A 237 -7.25 22.12 -8.37
CA GLU A 237 -6.36 23.06 -9.03
C GLU A 237 -6.64 23.18 -10.53
N PRO A 238 -6.69 24.41 -11.09
CA PRO A 238 -7.05 24.64 -12.50
C PRO A 238 -6.17 23.87 -13.48
N HIS A 239 -4.88 23.82 -13.22
CA HIS A 239 -3.91 23.12 -14.07
C HIS A 239 -4.20 21.62 -14.14
N LEU A 240 -4.50 20.97 -13.01
CA LEU A 240 -4.82 19.56 -12.96
C LEU A 240 -6.17 19.25 -13.66
N LEU A 241 -7.19 20.09 -13.42
CA LEU A 241 -8.50 19.91 -14.05
C LEU A 241 -8.43 20.08 -15.57
N ASN A 242 -7.66 21.08 -16.06
CA ASN A 242 -7.43 21.28 -17.50
C ASN A 242 -6.74 20.05 -18.11
N TRP A 243 -5.68 19.55 -17.46
CA TRP A 243 -4.97 18.36 -17.91
C TRP A 243 -5.87 17.11 -18.00
N PHE A 244 -6.76 16.91 -17.04
CA PHE A 244 -7.75 15.82 -17.13
C PHE A 244 -8.62 15.95 -18.39
N GLU A 245 -9.07 17.14 -18.69
CA GLU A 245 -9.94 17.40 -19.83
C GLU A 245 -9.19 17.26 -21.17
N GLU A 246 -7.97 17.75 -21.25
CA GLU A 246 -7.07 17.60 -22.40
C GLU A 246 -6.77 16.12 -22.70
N GLU A 247 -6.59 15.32 -21.66
CA GLU A 247 -6.35 13.88 -21.75
C GLU A 247 -7.63 13.03 -21.90
N GLY A 248 -8.82 13.66 -21.89
CA GLY A 248 -10.09 12.94 -21.96
C GLY A 248 -10.35 12.04 -20.73
N ILE A 249 -9.79 12.42 -19.57
CA ILE A 249 -9.99 11.75 -18.30
C ILE A 249 -11.22 12.34 -17.62
N ALA A 250 -12.19 11.49 -17.30
CA ALA A 250 -13.35 11.93 -16.56
C ALA A 250 -13.05 11.92 -15.05
N TYR A 251 -13.55 12.93 -14.33
CA TYR A 251 -13.21 13.09 -12.93
C TYR A 251 -14.40 13.51 -12.06
N THR A 252 -14.25 13.27 -10.74
CA THR A 252 -14.99 13.91 -9.66
C THR A 252 -14.00 14.39 -8.61
N VAL A 253 -13.94 15.69 -8.40
CA VAL A 253 -13.02 16.33 -7.45
C VAL A 253 -13.81 17.23 -6.51
N GLY A 254 -13.60 17.10 -5.22
CA GLY A 254 -14.16 18.01 -4.24
C GLY A 254 -13.80 19.46 -4.56
N ILE A 255 -14.62 20.42 -4.21
CA ILE A 255 -14.28 21.84 -4.31
C ILE A 255 -14.65 22.55 -3.00
N GLY A 256 -13.74 23.37 -2.51
CA GLY A 256 -13.95 24.16 -1.30
C GLY A 256 -15.12 25.12 -1.44
N GLN A 257 -15.90 25.24 -0.37
CA GLN A 257 -16.98 26.23 -0.27
C GLN A 257 -16.43 27.64 -0.47
N ASN A 258 -17.13 28.45 -1.26
CA ASN A 258 -16.82 29.85 -1.46
C ASN A 258 -18.09 30.66 -1.69
N LYS A 259 -18.00 31.98 -1.53
CA LYS A 259 -19.14 32.87 -1.58
C LYS A 259 -19.94 32.82 -2.89
N ALA A 260 -19.28 32.59 -4.02
CA ALA A 260 -19.97 32.49 -5.31
C ALA A 260 -20.79 31.18 -5.41
N LEU A 261 -20.27 30.07 -4.96
CA LEU A 261 -21.01 28.80 -4.88
C LEU A 261 -22.16 28.87 -3.89
N GLU A 262 -21.97 29.53 -2.76
CA GLU A 262 -23.05 29.77 -1.77
C GLU A 262 -24.22 30.56 -2.38
N VAL A 263 -23.92 31.64 -3.09
CA VAL A 263 -24.94 32.45 -3.78
C VAL A 263 -25.66 31.62 -4.85
N LEU A 264 -24.92 30.86 -5.68
CA LEU A 264 -25.51 30.05 -6.76
C LEU A 264 -26.39 28.91 -6.23
N SER A 265 -26.11 28.38 -5.06
CA SER A 265 -26.86 27.27 -4.44
C SER A 265 -27.95 27.73 -3.44
N ALA A 266 -28.01 29.03 -3.09
CA ALA A 266 -28.83 29.55 -2.01
C ALA A 266 -30.32 29.20 -2.11
N GLU A 267 -30.92 29.33 -3.31
CA GLU A 267 -32.35 29.01 -3.51
C GLU A 267 -32.60 27.50 -3.30
N PHE A 268 -31.68 26.64 -3.77
CA PHE A 268 -31.80 25.20 -3.54
C PHE A 268 -31.65 24.83 -2.07
N VAL A 269 -30.75 25.49 -1.34
CA VAL A 269 -30.57 25.30 0.11
C VAL A 269 -31.86 25.64 0.85
N LYS A 270 -32.48 26.83 0.57
CA LYS A 270 -33.75 27.24 1.17
C LYS A 270 -34.87 26.21 0.96
N VAL A 271 -34.96 25.62 -0.24
CA VAL A 271 -35.96 24.58 -0.52
C VAL A 271 -35.76 23.35 0.37
N VAL A 272 -34.54 22.94 0.61
CA VAL A 272 -34.24 21.77 1.47
C VAL A 272 -34.48 22.09 2.92
N GLU A 273 -34.12 23.29 3.37
CA GLU A 273 -34.37 23.78 4.75
C GLU A 273 -35.88 23.83 5.04
N ALA A 274 -36.69 24.39 4.15
CA ALA A 274 -38.16 24.44 4.27
C ALA A 274 -38.75 23.02 4.37
N ARG A 275 -38.24 22.05 3.64
CA ARG A 275 -38.67 20.63 3.78
C ARG A 275 -38.35 20.05 5.16
N PHE A 276 -37.18 20.38 5.69
CA PHE A 276 -36.80 19.97 7.05
C PHE A 276 -37.72 20.60 8.08
N GLU A 277 -37.99 21.91 7.99
CA GLU A 277 -38.89 22.62 8.88
C GLU A 277 -40.31 22.02 8.85
N ALA A 278 -40.81 21.69 7.65
CA ALA A 278 -42.15 21.12 7.47
C ALA A 278 -42.28 19.69 8.03
N THR A 279 -41.20 18.90 8.01
CA THR A 279 -41.27 17.48 8.37
C THR A 279 -40.62 17.14 9.69
N GLY A 280 -39.70 17.97 10.19
CA GLY A 280 -38.82 17.66 11.32
C GLY A 280 -37.86 16.50 11.09
N GLN A 281 -37.82 15.98 9.87
CA GLN A 281 -36.96 14.85 9.51
C GLN A 281 -35.76 15.32 8.69
N SER A 282 -34.58 14.70 8.92
CA SER A 282 -33.36 14.99 8.16
C SER A 282 -33.61 14.91 6.66
N GLN A 283 -33.17 15.92 5.92
CA GLN A 283 -33.32 16.03 4.47
C GLN A 283 -31.95 15.95 3.80
N ARG A 284 -31.88 15.20 2.72
CA ARG A 284 -30.69 15.13 1.86
C ARG A 284 -31.12 15.25 0.40
N SER A 285 -30.58 16.23 -0.29
CA SER A 285 -30.98 16.53 -1.67
C SER A 285 -29.76 16.91 -2.52
N PHE A 286 -29.87 16.68 -3.82
CA PHE A 286 -28.79 16.90 -4.79
C PHE A 286 -29.28 17.72 -5.96
N THR A 287 -28.43 18.61 -6.44
CA THR A 287 -28.61 19.35 -7.69
C THR A 287 -27.30 19.54 -8.42
N SER A 288 -27.31 20.15 -9.56
CA SER A 288 -26.09 20.60 -10.23
C SER A 288 -26.26 22.01 -10.77
N LEU A 289 -25.15 22.74 -10.79
CA LEU A 289 -25.06 24.08 -11.34
C LEU A 289 -23.83 24.20 -12.24
N SER A 290 -23.80 25.23 -13.07
CA SER A 290 -22.62 25.62 -13.86
C SER A 290 -21.87 26.70 -13.09
N TYR A 291 -20.56 26.51 -12.92
CA TYR A 291 -19.71 27.45 -12.20
C TYR A 291 -18.39 27.65 -12.93
N GLN A 292 -17.92 28.88 -12.92
CA GLN A 292 -16.61 29.27 -13.40
C GLN A 292 -15.96 30.22 -12.41
N THR A 293 -14.67 30.01 -12.11
CA THR A 293 -13.90 30.96 -11.33
C THR A 293 -13.61 32.22 -12.17
N GLN A 294 -13.51 33.37 -11.55
CA GLN A 294 -13.33 34.64 -12.26
C GLN A 294 -12.02 34.74 -13.06
N LYS A 295 -10.94 34.05 -12.60
CA LYS A 295 -9.58 34.27 -13.13
C LYS A 295 -8.85 33.01 -13.54
N THR A 296 -9.25 31.84 -13.06
CA THR A 296 -8.40 30.66 -13.14
C THR A 296 -8.96 29.52 -13.99
N TRP A 297 -10.27 29.45 -14.19
CA TRP A 297 -10.89 28.45 -15.05
C TRP A 297 -11.16 29.04 -16.45
N ALA A 298 -10.70 28.35 -17.48
CA ALA A 298 -10.90 28.79 -18.86
C ALA A 298 -12.38 28.75 -19.31
N HIS A 299 -13.17 27.84 -18.73
CA HIS A 299 -14.56 27.62 -19.06
C HIS A 299 -15.37 27.17 -17.82
N PRO A 300 -16.72 27.29 -17.90
CA PRO A 300 -17.60 26.80 -16.84
C PRO A 300 -17.53 25.27 -16.71
N ARG A 301 -17.60 24.77 -15.47
CA ARG A 301 -17.67 23.35 -15.17
C ARG A 301 -18.93 23.01 -14.41
N ARG A 302 -19.40 21.78 -14.56
CA ARG A 302 -20.54 21.26 -13.81
C ARG A 302 -20.12 21.00 -12.38
N ILE A 303 -20.87 21.59 -11.43
CA ILE A 303 -20.73 21.34 -9.99
C ILE A 303 -21.96 20.58 -9.50
N VAL A 304 -21.74 19.43 -8.92
CA VAL A 304 -22.76 18.73 -8.14
C VAL A 304 -22.80 19.34 -6.74
N VAL A 305 -23.99 19.69 -6.27
CA VAL A 305 -24.25 20.24 -4.94
C VAL A 305 -25.04 19.22 -4.12
N LYS A 306 -24.51 18.85 -2.97
CA LYS A 306 -25.23 18.09 -1.94
C LYS A 306 -25.61 19.03 -0.81
N VAL A 307 -26.90 19.08 -0.49
CA VAL A 307 -27.44 19.78 0.68
C VAL A 307 -28.01 18.75 1.65
N GLU A 308 -27.58 18.81 2.89
CA GLU A 308 -28.07 17.97 3.98
C GLU A 308 -28.44 18.85 5.16
N VAL A 309 -29.70 18.76 5.58
CA VAL A 309 -30.25 19.51 6.71
C VAL A 309 -30.62 18.52 7.80
N THR A 310 -30.07 18.70 8.97
CA THR A 310 -30.31 17.88 10.16
C THR A 310 -30.56 18.77 11.37
N LYS A 311 -30.86 18.19 12.53
CA LYS A 311 -30.95 18.91 13.80
C LYS A 311 -29.65 19.63 14.19
N LEU A 312 -28.50 19.24 13.60
CA LEU A 312 -27.18 19.86 13.82
C LEU A 312 -26.93 21.06 12.90
N GLY A 313 -27.81 21.31 11.94
CA GLY A 313 -27.71 22.41 10.98
C GLY A 313 -27.61 21.93 9.51
N THR A 314 -27.34 22.90 8.64
CA THR A 314 -27.24 22.71 7.19
C THR A 314 -25.77 22.46 6.77
N ASN A 315 -25.54 21.39 6.03
CA ASN A 315 -24.23 21.03 5.46
C ASN A 315 -24.33 21.02 3.94
N VAL A 316 -23.56 21.88 3.29
CA VAL A 316 -23.48 21.96 1.82
C VAL A 316 -22.10 21.51 1.35
N ARG A 317 -22.07 20.65 0.35
CA ARG A 317 -20.82 20.15 -0.27
C ARG A 317 -20.89 20.29 -1.78
N TYR A 318 -19.75 20.56 -2.37
CA TYR A 318 -19.62 20.81 -3.81
C TYR A 318 -18.56 19.86 -4.39
N VAL A 319 -18.88 19.31 -5.58
CA VAL A 319 -17.99 18.42 -6.32
C VAL A 319 -17.99 18.83 -7.79
N VAL A 320 -16.81 19.16 -8.35
CA VAL A 320 -16.66 19.41 -9.77
C VAL A 320 -16.58 18.08 -10.51
N VAL A 321 -17.33 17.96 -11.61
CA VAL A 321 -17.49 16.69 -12.33
C VAL A 321 -17.48 16.88 -13.85
N THR A 322 -16.86 15.97 -14.56
CA THR A 322 -16.99 15.82 -16.03
C THR A 322 -17.72 14.55 -16.42
N LYS A 323 -17.79 13.55 -15.50
CA LYS A 323 -18.55 12.32 -15.72
C LYS A 323 -20.05 12.62 -15.88
N GLY A 324 -20.70 12.01 -16.87
CA GLY A 324 -22.15 12.06 -17.02
C GLY A 324 -22.89 11.26 -15.96
N GLY A 325 -24.13 11.65 -15.66
CA GLY A 325 -24.98 10.94 -14.70
C GLY A 325 -25.84 11.89 -13.84
N ARG A 326 -26.69 11.30 -12.98
CA ARG A 326 -27.50 12.06 -12.02
C ARG A 326 -26.62 12.61 -10.90
N SER A 327 -26.96 13.78 -10.37
CA SER A 327 -26.17 14.45 -9.32
C SER A 327 -25.98 13.58 -8.08
N GLN A 328 -26.99 12.84 -7.66
CA GLN A 328 -26.92 11.94 -6.52
C GLN A 328 -25.91 10.81 -6.76
N ASP A 329 -26.03 10.09 -7.88
CA ASP A 329 -25.16 8.95 -8.21
C ASP A 329 -23.67 9.37 -8.31
N LEU A 330 -23.44 10.58 -8.90
CA LEU A 330 -22.09 11.13 -9.01
C LEU A 330 -21.50 11.53 -7.66
N TYR A 331 -22.33 12.08 -6.78
CA TYR A 331 -21.88 12.43 -5.43
C TYR A 331 -21.61 11.18 -4.58
N GLU A 332 -22.49 10.18 -4.64
CA GLU A 332 -22.29 8.90 -3.95
C GLU A 332 -21.03 8.20 -4.44
N TRP A 333 -20.84 8.12 -5.76
CA TRP A 333 -19.61 7.58 -6.34
C TRP A 333 -18.34 8.36 -5.92
N TYR A 334 -18.43 9.69 -5.79
CA TYR A 334 -17.33 10.50 -5.24
C TYR A 334 -17.02 10.13 -3.79
N THR A 335 -18.04 9.89 -2.96
CA THR A 335 -17.84 9.58 -1.54
C THR A 335 -17.26 8.18 -1.28
N GLU A 336 -17.44 7.24 -2.19
CA GLU A 336 -16.79 5.92 -2.14
C GLU A 336 -15.26 6.01 -2.08
N ARG A 337 -14.67 7.10 -2.60
CA ARG A 337 -13.22 7.37 -2.51
C ARG A 337 -12.71 7.29 -1.07
N GLY A 338 -13.45 7.87 -0.12
CA GLY A 338 -13.08 7.81 1.30
C GLY A 338 -12.90 6.39 1.80
N GLY A 339 -13.85 5.50 1.48
CA GLY A 339 -13.75 4.07 1.85
C GLY A 339 -12.72 3.28 1.06
N THR A 340 -12.11 3.84 0.02
CA THR A 340 -11.12 3.13 -0.81
C THR A 340 -9.69 3.57 -0.48
N ILE A 341 -9.34 4.81 -0.82
CA ILE A 341 -7.94 5.28 -0.66
C ILE A 341 -7.57 5.46 0.80
N GLU A 342 -8.51 5.85 1.67
CA GLU A 342 -8.26 5.97 3.11
C GLU A 342 -7.98 4.60 3.72
N ASP A 343 -8.73 3.55 3.34
CA ASP A 343 -8.47 2.16 3.77
C ASP A 343 -7.09 1.67 3.29
N VAL A 344 -6.70 1.95 2.04
CA VAL A 344 -5.36 1.64 1.52
C VAL A 344 -4.27 2.31 2.35
N ILE A 345 -4.43 3.63 2.63
CA ILE A 345 -3.46 4.40 3.43
C ILE A 345 -3.42 3.87 4.87
N GLU A 346 -4.56 3.57 5.46
CA GLU A 346 -4.64 2.99 6.80
C GLU A 346 -3.91 1.64 6.89
N GLN A 347 -4.13 0.75 5.93
CA GLN A 347 -3.43 -0.53 5.88
C GLN A 347 -1.92 -0.36 5.66
N LEU A 348 -1.50 0.60 4.82
CA LEU A 348 -0.08 0.92 4.64
C LEU A 348 0.57 1.39 5.94
N LYS A 349 -0.09 2.26 6.71
CA LYS A 349 0.41 2.77 7.98
C LYS A 349 0.36 1.71 9.08
N ASN A 350 -0.82 1.17 9.36
CA ASN A 350 -1.04 0.28 10.51
C ASN A 350 -0.64 -1.18 10.23
N GLY A 351 -0.66 -1.60 8.96
CA GLY A 351 -0.31 -2.96 8.56
C GLY A 351 1.14 -3.14 8.16
N PHE A 352 1.75 -2.12 7.56
CA PHE A 352 3.10 -2.20 7.02
C PHE A 352 4.05 -1.12 7.58
N GLU A 353 3.59 -0.19 8.42
CA GLU A 353 4.38 0.91 8.99
C GLU A 353 5.11 1.72 7.88
N ALA A 354 4.41 1.96 6.76
CA ALA A 354 4.98 2.59 5.57
C ALA A 354 5.32 4.07 5.76
N ASP A 355 4.84 4.69 6.82
CA ASP A 355 5.11 6.07 7.22
C ASP A 355 6.32 6.24 8.15
N ARG A 356 7.00 5.13 8.54
CA ARG A 356 8.23 5.17 9.34
C ARG A 356 9.43 5.58 8.50
N MET A 357 9.66 6.89 8.42
CA MET A 357 10.76 7.51 7.67
C MET A 357 11.98 7.74 8.57
N SER A 358 12.82 6.73 8.79
CA SER A 358 13.95 6.78 9.74
C SER A 358 15.31 7.00 9.10
N CYS A 359 15.42 7.09 7.76
CA CYS A 359 16.66 7.40 7.07
C CYS A 359 16.92 8.90 7.05
N HIS A 360 18.21 9.31 7.01
CA HIS A 360 18.57 10.71 6.82
C HIS A 360 18.28 11.17 5.38
N ARG A 361 18.70 10.38 4.38
CA ARG A 361 18.53 10.71 2.97
C ARG A 361 17.07 10.58 2.50
N PHE A 362 16.66 11.52 1.66
CA PHE A 362 15.30 11.53 1.08
C PHE A 362 15.06 10.30 0.20
N GLU A 363 15.99 9.96 -0.70
CA GLU A 363 15.86 8.80 -1.60
C GLU A 363 15.81 7.47 -0.84
N ALA A 364 16.53 7.38 0.28
CA ALA A 364 16.47 6.19 1.13
C ALA A 364 15.07 5.99 1.75
N ASN A 365 14.43 7.07 2.20
CA ASN A 365 13.06 7.03 2.69
C ASN A 365 12.06 6.76 1.55
N ALA A 366 12.26 7.35 0.36
CA ALA A 366 11.43 7.07 -0.81
C ALA A 366 11.51 5.59 -1.24
N PHE A 367 12.69 5.01 -1.21
CA PHE A 367 12.88 3.57 -1.47
C PHE A 367 12.19 2.69 -0.44
N ARG A 368 12.28 3.04 0.85
CA ARG A 368 11.55 2.34 1.91
C ARG A 368 10.04 2.38 1.67
N LEU A 369 9.49 3.55 1.37
CA LEU A 369 8.07 3.71 1.04
C LEU A 369 7.67 2.76 -0.10
N LEU A 370 8.46 2.68 -1.16
CA LEU A 370 8.20 1.77 -2.29
C LEU A 370 8.28 0.29 -1.90
N LEU A 371 9.24 -0.12 -1.06
CA LEU A 371 9.32 -1.50 -0.58
C LEU A 371 8.11 -1.89 0.29
N HIS A 372 7.66 -1.00 1.19
CA HIS A 372 6.47 -1.23 2.00
C HIS A 372 5.21 -1.29 1.12
N SER A 373 5.13 -0.43 0.10
CA SER A 373 4.06 -0.43 -0.90
C SER A 373 4.04 -1.71 -1.75
N ALA A 374 5.22 -2.20 -2.14
CA ALA A 374 5.36 -3.48 -2.85
C ALA A 374 4.95 -4.66 -1.97
N ALA A 375 5.29 -4.64 -0.67
CA ALA A 375 4.84 -5.64 0.30
C ALA A 375 3.31 -5.64 0.47
N TYR A 376 2.70 -4.46 0.53
CA TYR A 376 1.24 -4.30 0.54
C TYR A 376 0.62 -4.94 -0.72
N ASN A 377 1.09 -4.57 -1.91
CA ASN A 377 0.56 -5.11 -3.16
C ASN A 377 0.77 -6.62 -3.29
N LEU A 378 1.93 -7.12 -2.87
CA LEU A 378 2.19 -8.57 -2.85
C LEU A 378 1.17 -9.30 -1.98
N MET A 379 0.88 -8.78 -0.79
CA MET A 379 -0.10 -9.39 0.11
C MET A 379 -1.53 -9.24 -0.37
N LEU A 380 -1.86 -8.12 -1.03
CA LEU A 380 -3.16 -7.92 -1.65
C LEU A 380 -3.42 -8.97 -2.75
N LEU A 381 -2.48 -9.11 -3.69
CA LEU A 381 -2.57 -10.12 -4.75
C LEU A 381 -2.52 -11.56 -4.22
N PHE A 382 -1.71 -11.80 -3.18
CA PHE A 382 -1.67 -13.09 -2.51
C PHE A 382 -3.03 -13.45 -1.91
N ARG A 383 -3.69 -12.52 -1.20
CA ARG A 383 -5.03 -12.69 -0.65
C ARG A 383 -6.07 -13.03 -1.72
N GLU A 384 -6.03 -12.33 -2.86
CA GLU A 384 -6.90 -12.62 -4.01
C GLU A 384 -6.64 -14.03 -4.56
N GLN A 385 -5.37 -14.42 -4.70
CA GLN A 385 -4.96 -15.70 -5.29
C GLN A 385 -5.33 -16.91 -4.44
N ILE A 386 -5.11 -16.83 -3.12
CA ILE A 386 -5.39 -17.99 -2.23
C ILE A 386 -6.87 -18.32 -2.16
N ALA A 387 -7.74 -17.34 -2.42
CA ALA A 387 -9.20 -17.49 -2.50
C ALA A 387 -9.81 -18.31 -1.33
N VAL A 388 -9.27 -18.13 -0.11
CA VAL A 388 -9.80 -18.70 1.12
C VAL A 388 -10.99 -17.83 1.55
N PRO A 389 -12.22 -18.35 1.57
CA PRO A 389 -13.41 -17.53 1.80
C PRO A 389 -13.37 -16.71 3.10
N GLU A 390 -12.86 -17.30 4.18
CA GLU A 390 -12.75 -16.68 5.50
C GLU A 390 -11.68 -15.57 5.56
N LEU A 391 -10.81 -15.51 4.55
CA LEU A 391 -9.74 -14.51 4.46
C LEU A 391 -9.98 -13.48 3.34
N LYS A 392 -11.07 -13.59 2.59
CA LYS A 392 -11.36 -12.72 1.43
C LYS A 392 -11.31 -11.23 1.78
N ASN A 393 -11.89 -10.87 2.91
CA ASN A 393 -11.96 -9.48 3.41
C ASN A 393 -11.07 -9.28 4.66
N ALA A 394 -10.15 -10.20 4.93
CA ALA A 394 -9.28 -10.10 6.09
C ALA A 394 -8.25 -8.99 5.90
N ASP A 395 -7.97 -8.26 6.95
CA ASP A 395 -6.82 -7.37 7.01
C ASP A 395 -5.49 -8.13 7.00
N ILE A 396 -4.41 -7.41 6.79
CA ILE A 396 -3.08 -8.00 6.67
C ILE A 396 -2.63 -8.65 7.98
N GLN A 397 -2.98 -8.12 9.13
CA GLN A 397 -2.62 -8.70 10.42
C GLN A 397 -3.30 -10.05 10.63
N THR A 398 -4.57 -10.16 10.25
CA THR A 398 -5.30 -11.42 10.27
C THR A 398 -4.66 -12.47 9.36
N ILE A 399 -4.22 -12.07 8.15
CA ILE A 399 -3.54 -12.99 7.23
C ILE A 399 -2.19 -13.42 7.80
N ARG A 400 -1.41 -12.50 8.39
CA ARG A 400 -0.15 -12.83 9.08
C ARG A 400 -0.37 -13.88 10.16
N ILE A 401 -1.32 -13.64 11.05
CA ILE A 401 -1.60 -14.56 12.18
C ILE A 401 -2.09 -15.92 11.68
N LYS A 402 -2.97 -15.96 10.67
CA LYS A 402 -3.62 -17.20 10.24
C LYS A 402 -2.87 -17.98 9.16
N LEU A 403 -1.89 -17.37 8.47
CA LEU A 403 -1.15 -18.06 7.41
C LEU A 403 0.36 -17.96 7.54
N ILE A 404 0.91 -16.82 7.99
CA ILE A 404 2.36 -16.58 7.98
C ILE A 404 3.00 -17.00 9.28
N LYS A 405 2.44 -16.60 10.43
CA LYS A 405 2.99 -16.83 11.78
C LYS A 405 2.71 -18.25 12.26
N VAL A 406 3.24 -19.22 11.55
CA VAL A 406 3.18 -20.64 11.95
C VAL A 406 4.57 -21.16 12.31
N GLY A 407 4.70 -21.67 13.53
CA GLY A 407 5.94 -22.25 13.99
C GLY A 407 6.33 -23.51 13.20
N GLY A 408 7.59 -23.64 12.87
CA GLY A 408 8.10 -24.78 12.14
C GLY A 408 9.54 -25.13 12.50
N ARG A 409 9.84 -26.42 12.55
CA ARG A 409 11.20 -26.94 12.71
C ARG A 409 11.78 -27.22 11.33
N VAL A 410 12.97 -26.72 11.08
CA VAL A 410 13.68 -26.90 9.82
C VAL A 410 14.74 -27.99 9.98
N GLU A 411 14.64 -29.02 9.16
CA GLU A 411 15.56 -30.14 9.13
C GLU A 411 16.12 -30.31 7.72
N ARG A 412 17.41 -30.51 7.62
CA ARG A 412 18.07 -30.78 6.33
C ARG A 412 18.69 -32.18 6.31
N THR A 413 18.45 -32.87 5.21
CA THR A 413 19.17 -34.09 4.83
C THR A 413 20.00 -33.80 3.58
N ALA A 414 20.82 -34.74 3.12
CA ALA A 414 21.63 -34.57 1.90
C ALA A 414 20.82 -34.17 0.66
N ARG A 415 19.55 -34.57 0.58
CA ARG A 415 18.69 -34.36 -0.64
C ARG A 415 17.41 -33.61 -0.39
N ARG A 416 17.04 -33.27 0.85
CA ARG A 416 15.73 -32.67 1.19
C ARG A 416 15.86 -31.67 2.33
N ILE A 417 15.11 -30.61 2.22
CA ILE A 417 14.84 -29.67 3.32
C ILE A 417 13.40 -29.92 3.74
N TRP A 418 13.21 -30.22 5.02
CA TRP A 418 11.90 -30.37 5.63
C TRP A 418 11.60 -29.18 6.50
N ILE A 419 10.42 -28.60 6.34
CA ILE A 419 9.89 -27.59 7.24
C ILE A 419 8.65 -28.19 7.88
N ARG A 420 8.82 -28.70 9.09
CA ARG A 420 7.79 -29.37 9.86
C ARG A 420 7.00 -28.33 10.64
N LEU A 421 5.88 -27.90 10.07
CA LEU A 421 4.99 -26.96 10.71
C LEU A 421 4.29 -27.57 11.91
N SER A 422 3.90 -26.71 12.87
CA SER A 422 3.21 -27.15 14.09
C SER A 422 1.94 -27.95 13.79
N SER A 423 1.86 -29.16 14.31
CA SER A 423 0.68 -30.04 14.16
C SER A 423 -0.55 -29.53 14.91
N SER A 424 -0.35 -28.70 15.94
CA SER A 424 -1.42 -28.05 16.71
C SER A 424 -1.91 -26.73 16.13
N TRP A 425 -1.41 -26.33 14.93
CA TRP A 425 -1.80 -25.09 14.31
C TRP A 425 -3.26 -25.09 13.86
N PRO A 426 -4.15 -24.24 14.43
CA PRO A 426 -5.59 -24.33 14.17
C PRO A 426 -5.97 -23.96 12.73
N PHE A 427 -5.13 -23.21 12.02
CA PHE A 427 -5.38 -22.75 10.66
C PHE A 427 -4.68 -23.61 9.58
N ALA A 428 -4.23 -24.82 9.93
CA ALA A 428 -3.68 -25.76 8.95
C ALA A 428 -4.58 -26.02 7.71
N PRO A 429 -5.91 -26.06 7.84
CA PRO A 429 -6.80 -26.14 6.66
C PRO A 429 -6.64 -24.97 5.70
N PHE A 430 -6.56 -23.73 6.18
CA PHE A 430 -6.37 -22.54 5.36
C PHE A 430 -5.02 -22.58 4.63
N PHE A 431 -3.97 -23.00 5.32
CA PHE A 431 -2.65 -23.18 4.71
C PHE A 431 -2.69 -24.17 3.53
N ARG A 432 -3.37 -25.32 3.69
CA ARG A 432 -3.50 -26.31 2.62
C ARG A 432 -4.32 -25.79 1.44
N GLN A 433 -5.40 -25.04 1.69
CA GLN A 433 -6.19 -24.41 0.64
C GLN A 433 -5.34 -23.35 -0.12
N ALA A 434 -4.63 -22.49 0.60
CA ALA A 434 -3.72 -21.50 0.02
C ALA A 434 -2.63 -22.19 -0.83
N PHE A 435 -2.01 -23.24 -0.31
CA PHE A 435 -0.98 -24.01 -1.02
C PHE A 435 -1.50 -24.56 -2.36
N ALA A 436 -2.69 -25.16 -2.37
CA ALA A 436 -3.29 -25.68 -3.59
C ALA A 436 -3.59 -24.61 -4.65
N ARG A 437 -3.74 -23.34 -4.25
CA ARG A 437 -4.01 -22.21 -5.14
C ARG A 437 -2.76 -21.49 -5.62
N VAL A 438 -1.71 -21.52 -4.80
CA VAL A 438 -0.44 -20.86 -5.10
C VAL A 438 0.41 -21.71 -6.05
N LEU A 439 0.40 -23.03 -5.91
CA LEU A 439 1.11 -23.90 -6.86
C LEU A 439 0.49 -23.82 -8.26
N PRO A 440 1.32 -23.88 -9.31
CA PRO A 440 0.80 -24.07 -10.67
C PRO A 440 0.00 -25.39 -10.71
N SER A 441 -1.15 -25.36 -11.37
CA SER A 441 -1.84 -26.61 -11.69
C SER A 441 -0.85 -27.53 -12.40
N PRO A 442 -0.74 -28.81 -12.02
CA PRO A 442 0.08 -29.73 -12.79
C PRO A 442 -0.38 -29.62 -14.24
N SER A 443 0.55 -29.20 -15.11
CA SER A 443 0.34 -29.23 -16.55
C SER A 443 0.00 -30.67 -16.91
N GLY A 444 -1.28 -30.90 -17.25
CA GLY A 444 -1.75 -32.17 -17.74
C GLY A 444 -1.07 -32.56 -19.06
#